data_ef90c67e11a2f211caab916663c5e475
#
_entry.id   ef90c67e11a2f211caab916663c5e475
#
_cell.length_a   1.000
_cell.length_b   1.000
_cell.length_c   1.000
_cell.angle_alpha   90.00
_cell.angle_beta   90.00
_cell.angle_gamma   90.00
#
_symmetry.space_group_name_H-M   'P 1'
#
loop_
_entity.id
_entity.type
_entity.pdbx_description
1 polymer ?
#
loop_
_entity_poly.entity_id
_entity_poly.type
_entity_poly.pdbx_seq_one_letter_code
_entity_poly.pdbx_strand_id
1 'polypeptide(L)'
;VVKAFRRPFVMGTADTAHARGSMLLCGPTGTGRHYALTCIVDEMAGRGLLHSALIETMDLALYPGPAQEKLFLQDLYAALQSDAEVLAFDHYESCASNYLNMLATLAIDGTLPLTSRYVLQRGILVDVGTALAPGAIGELQAAGKYFVFFSNRDETALADKFGARFVDALEGDICRTQAFPPESLAAIAARELNHLAQRVKAQCGLV
;
A
#
# COMPACT_ATOMS: atom_id res chain seq x y z
N VAL A 1 -8.56 -3.82 10.48
CA VAL A 1 -7.32 -3.10 10.18
C VAL A 1 -6.38 -3.12 11.40
N VAL A 2 -6.73 -2.56 12.59
CA VAL A 2 -5.84 -2.54 13.78
C VAL A 2 -5.34 -3.94 14.16
N LYS A 3 -6.20 -4.97 14.13
CA LYS A 3 -5.78 -6.35 14.41
C LYS A 3 -4.75 -6.87 13.41
N ALA A 4 -4.89 -6.53 12.13
CA ALA A 4 -3.94 -6.91 11.07
C ALA A 4 -2.56 -6.31 11.34
N PHE A 5 -2.47 -5.02 11.66
CA PHE A 5 -1.20 -4.40 12.03
C PHE A 5 -0.55 -4.99 13.29
N ARG A 6 -1.33 -5.43 14.25
CA ARG A 6 -0.81 -6.03 15.51
C ARG A 6 -0.42 -7.50 15.37
N ARG A 7 -0.98 -8.22 14.39
CA ARG A 7 -0.78 -9.67 14.25
C ARG A 7 0.69 -10.08 14.20
N PRO A 8 1.57 -9.47 13.37
CA PRO A 8 2.97 -9.88 13.30
C PRO A 8 3.70 -9.81 14.63
N PHE A 9 3.41 -8.80 15.44
CA PHE A 9 4.02 -8.66 16.78
C PHE A 9 3.50 -9.70 17.77
N VAL A 10 2.20 -10.01 17.72
CA VAL A 10 1.60 -11.04 18.57
C VAL A 10 2.08 -12.43 18.20
N MET A 11 2.27 -12.69 16.91
CA MET A 11 2.73 -13.98 16.39
C MET A 11 4.25 -14.14 16.40
N GLY A 12 5.01 -13.08 16.72
CA GLY A 12 6.47 -13.08 16.70
C GLY A 12 7.07 -13.14 15.29
N THR A 13 6.32 -12.68 14.26
CA THR A 13 6.75 -12.70 12.85
C THR A 13 7.10 -11.30 12.33
N ALA A 14 7.18 -10.29 13.19
CA ALA A 14 7.40 -8.91 12.78
C ALA A 14 8.76 -8.67 12.10
N ASP A 15 9.78 -9.44 12.47
CA ASP A 15 11.16 -9.29 11.99
C ASP A 15 11.57 -10.39 10.99
N THR A 16 10.60 -10.96 10.27
CA THR A 16 10.87 -11.95 9.24
C THR A 16 11.25 -11.30 7.91
N ALA A 17 11.83 -12.08 7.00
CA ALA A 17 12.13 -11.64 5.63
C ALA A 17 10.86 -11.39 4.79
N HIS A 18 9.71 -11.87 5.26
CA HIS A 18 8.41 -11.70 4.60
C HIS A 18 7.81 -10.32 4.87
N ALA A 19 6.80 -9.95 4.08
CA ALA A 19 5.95 -8.84 4.42
C ALA A 19 5.32 -9.06 5.81
N ARG A 20 5.19 -8.00 6.60
CA ARG A 20 4.53 -8.09 7.92
C ARG A 20 3.05 -8.43 7.82
N GLY A 21 2.44 -8.11 6.72
CA GLY A 21 1.05 -8.46 6.43
C GLY A 21 0.53 -7.81 5.17
N SER A 22 -0.55 -8.40 4.66
CA SER A 22 -1.26 -7.88 3.49
C SER A 22 -2.72 -7.76 3.84
N MET A 23 -3.38 -6.66 3.46
CA MET A 23 -4.77 -6.43 3.77
C MET A 23 -5.51 -5.76 2.61
N LEU A 24 -6.81 -6.00 2.55
CA LEU A 24 -7.73 -5.37 1.62
C LEU A 24 -8.68 -4.43 2.37
N LEU A 25 -8.73 -3.17 1.94
CA LEU A 25 -9.74 -2.21 2.33
C LEU A 25 -10.72 -2.02 1.18
N CYS A 26 -11.87 -2.66 1.27
CA CYS A 26 -12.87 -2.65 0.20
C CYS A 26 -14.18 -1.97 0.61
N GLY A 27 -14.92 -1.50 -0.38
CA GLY A 27 -16.21 -0.86 -0.21
C GLY A 27 -16.47 0.30 -1.16
N PRO A 28 -17.64 0.93 -1.10
CA PRO A 28 -18.03 2.01 -2.00
C PRO A 28 -17.08 3.20 -1.97
N THR A 29 -17.02 3.93 -3.08
CA THR A 29 -16.29 5.20 -3.15
C THR A 29 -16.84 6.21 -2.13
N GLY A 30 -15.97 7.03 -1.56
CA GLY A 30 -16.37 8.06 -0.60
C GLY A 30 -16.58 7.57 0.84
N THR A 31 -16.25 6.33 1.17
CA THR A 31 -16.35 5.78 2.53
C THR A 31 -15.14 6.07 3.42
N GLY A 32 -14.23 6.93 2.98
CA GLY A 32 -13.10 7.41 3.79
C GLY A 32 -12.01 6.35 4.05
N ARG A 33 -11.84 5.34 3.20
CA ARG A 33 -10.86 4.25 3.39
C ARG A 33 -9.43 4.76 3.56
N HIS A 34 -8.98 5.69 2.70
CA HIS A 34 -7.65 6.30 2.81
C HIS A 34 -7.50 7.08 4.11
N TYR A 35 -8.50 7.89 4.45
CA TYR A 35 -8.51 8.64 5.71
C TYR A 35 -8.46 7.70 6.92
N ALA A 36 -9.23 6.61 6.89
CA ALA A 36 -9.20 5.60 7.95
C ALA A 36 -7.82 4.94 8.07
N LEU A 37 -7.18 4.61 6.94
CA LEU A 37 -5.81 4.08 6.95
C LEU A 37 -4.84 5.07 7.59
N THR A 38 -4.87 6.35 7.16
CA THR A 38 -4.02 7.40 7.74
C THR A 38 -4.19 7.50 9.26
N CYS A 39 -5.43 7.60 9.75
CA CYS A 39 -5.69 7.67 11.19
C CYS A 39 -5.17 6.44 11.95
N ILE A 40 -5.27 5.26 11.36
CA ILE A 40 -4.80 4.02 11.99
C ILE A 40 -3.27 3.96 12.00
N VAL A 41 -2.62 4.34 10.92
CA VAL A 41 -1.16 4.37 10.81
C VAL A 41 -0.58 5.38 11.80
N ASP A 42 -1.17 6.58 11.91
CA ASP A 42 -0.81 7.59 12.92
C ASP A 42 -0.93 7.03 14.34
N GLU A 43 -2.03 6.36 14.64
CA GLU A 43 -2.25 5.73 15.95
C GLU A 43 -1.24 4.60 16.23
N MET A 44 -0.93 3.77 15.24
CA MET A 44 0.05 2.69 15.39
C MET A 44 1.47 3.23 15.57
N ALA A 45 1.84 4.29 14.86
CA ALA A 45 3.12 4.98 15.04
C ALA A 45 3.19 5.64 16.42
N GLY A 46 2.12 6.31 16.86
CA GLY A 46 2.03 6.90 18.20
C GLY A 46 2.13 5.89 19.34
N ARG A 47 1.79 4.62 19.09
CA ARG A 47 1.95 3.50 20.05
C ARG A 47 3.28 2.76 19.94
N GLY A 48 4.16 3.17 19.03
CA GLY A 48 5.46 2.52 18.80
C GLY A 48 5.37 1.16 18.12
N LEU A 49 4.24 0.82 17.47
CA LEU A 49 4.08 -0.39 16.66
C LEU A 49 4.60 -0.22 15.24
N LEU A 50 4.63 1.01 14.75
CA LEU A 50 5.31 1.41 13.52
C LEU A 50 6.37 2.46 13.87
N HIS A 51 7.47 2.46 13.14
CA HIS A 51 8.54 3.45 13.31
C HIS A 51 8.19 4.79 12.65
N SER A 52 7.31 4.75 11.64
CA SER A 52 6.89 5.91 10.86
C SER A 52 5.39 5.93 10.64
N ALA A 53 4.80 7.13 10.64
CA ALA A 53 3.43 7.36 10.20
C ALA A 53 3.31 7.57 8.68
N LEU A 54 4.40 7.38 7.94
CA LEU A 54 4.41 7.54 6.49
C LEU A 54 3.67 6.39 5.82
N ILE A 55 2.89 6.73 4.80
CA ILE A 55 2.24 5.80 3.88
C ILE A 55 2.76 6.12 2.50
N GLU A 56 3.41 5.15 1.87
CA GLU A 56 3.80 5.27 0.46
C GLU A 56 2.67 4.73 -0.41
N THR A 57 2.18 5.53 -1.35
CA THR A 57 1.04 5.16 -2.18
C THR A 57 1.46 5.00 -3.62
N MET A 58 1.16 3.83 -4.21
CA MET A 58 1.34 3.55 -5.63
C MET A 58 -0.02 3.52 -6.34
N ASP A 59 -0.19 4.37 -7.34
CA ASP A 59 -1.34 4.33 -8.24
C ASP A 59 -1.06 3.31 -9.36
N LEU A 60 -1.65 2.15 -9.24
CA LEU A 60 -1.45 1.04 -10.17
C LEU A 60 -2.05 1.30 -11.57
N ALA A 61 -2.92 2.31 -11.71
CA ALA A 61 -3.41 2.73 -13.03
C ALA A 61 -2.32 3.31 -13.94
N LEU A 62 -1.17 3.69 -13.38
CA LEU A 62 -0.01 4.14 -14.15
C LEU A 62 0.69 3.01 -14.92
N TYR A 63 0.36 1.76 -14.64
CA TYR A 63 1.02 0.58 -15.20
C TYR A 63 0.03 -0.33 -15.96
N PRO A 64 -0.65 0.16 -17.00
CA PRO A 64 -1.71 -0.58 -17.71
C PRO A 64 -1.19 -1.66 -18.66
N GLY A 65 0.10 -1.69 -18.96
CA GLY A 65 0.67 -2.63 -19.92
C GLY A 65 2.16 -2.91 -19.70
N PRO A 66 2.71 -3.89 -20.42
CA PRO A 66 4.09 -4.36 -20.20
C PRO A 66 5.17 -3.31 -20.52
N ALA A 67 4.84 -2.27 -21.27
CA ALA A 67 5.79 -1.21 -21.60
C ALA A 67 6.22 -0.37 -20.38
N GLN A 68 5.45 -0.40 -19.29
CA GLN A 68 5.72 0.35 -18.07
C GLN A 68 6.58 -0.42 -17.06
N GLU A 69 7.17 -1.57 -17.42
CA GLU A 69 7.92 -2.42 -16.47
C GLU A 69 9.05 -1.67 -15.76
N LYS A 70 9.83 -0.88 -16.48
CA LYS A 70 10.92 -0.10 -15.88
C LYS A 70 10.41 0.93 -14.89
N LEU A 71 9.31 1.61 -15.22
CA LEU A 71 8.68 2.58 -14.33
C LEU A 71 8.13 1.87 -13.08
N PHE A 72 7.39 0.78 -13.29
CA PHE A 72 6.84 0.00 -12.18
C PHE A 72 7.93 -0.51 -11.22
N LEU A 73 9.01 -1.08 -11.75
CA LEU A 73 10.13 -1.58 -10.92
C LEU A 73 10.85 -0.45 -10.20
N GLN A 74 11.03 0.72 -10.84
CA GLN A 74 11.62 1.90 -10.23
C GLN A 74 10.78 2.39 -9.05
N ASP A 75 9.48 2.55 -9.25
CA ASP A 75 8.57 3.08 -8.23
C ASP A 75 8.39 2.07 -7.09
N LEU A 76 8.26 0.78 -7.42
CA LEU A 76 8.19 -0.29 -6.42
C LEU A 76 9.47 -0.39 -5.59
N TYR A 77 10.64 -0.31 -6.23
CA TYR A 77 11.91 -0.30 -5.52
C TYR A 77 12.01 0.90 -4.57
N ALA A 78 11.67 2.10 -5.06
CA ALA A 78 11.66 3.31 -4.24
C ALA A 78 10.73 3.19 -3.03
N ALA A 79 9.52 2.67 -3.23
CA ALA A 79 8.55 2.41 -2.17
C ALA A 79 9.08 1.41 -1.14
N LEU A 80 9.70 0.30 -1.59
CA LEU A 80 10.27 -0.71 -0.70
C LEU A 80 11.47 -0.17 0.10
N GLN A 81 12.25 0.75 -0.46
CA GLN A 81 13.41 1.38 0.22
C GLN A 81 13.04 2.61 1.06
N SER A 82 11.81 3.11 0.98
CA SER A 82 11.37 4.25 1.77
C SER A 82 11.27 3.92 3.26
N ASP A 83 11.24 4.95 4.11
CA ASP A 83 11.02 4.81 5.55
C ASP A 83 9.55 4.43 5.89
N ALA A 84 8.65 4.43 4.90
CA ALA A 84 7.28 4.01 5.09
C ALA A 84 7.20 2.50 5.29
N GLU A 85 6.62 2.05 6.39
CA GLU A 85 6.35 0.64 6.65
C GLU A 85 5.03 0.19 5.99
N VAL A 86 4.18 1.13 5.58
CA VAL A 86 2.89 0.87 4.95
C VAL A 86 2.91 1.30 3.49
N LEU A 87 2.73 0.34 2.59
CA LEU A 87 2.61 0.55 1.16
C LEU A 87 1.14 0.37 0.76
N ALA A 88 0.55 1.42 0.20
CA ALA A 88 -0.84 1.44 -0.23
C ALA A 88 -0.92 1.35 -1.77
N PHE A 89 -1.80 0.49 -2.27
CA PHE A 89 -1.96 0.22 -3.70
C PHE A 89 -3.38 0.53 -4.14
N ASP A 90 -3.52 1.53 -5.01
CA ASP A 90 -4.79 1.95 -5.59
C ASP A 90 -4.97 1.47 -7.02
N HIS A 91 -6.22 1.40 -7.47
CA HIS A 91 -6.61 1.16 -8.88
C HIS A 91 -6.02 -0.12 -9.47
N TYR A 92 -5.88 -1.18 -8.69
CA TYR A 92 -5.31 -2.44 -9.16
C TYR A 92 -6.07 -3.03 -10.35
N GLU A 93 -7.34 -2.69 -10.50
CA GLU A 93 -8.19 -3.14 -11.61
C GLU A 93 -7.68 -2.66 -12.99
N SER A 94 -6.96 -1.55 -13.01
CA SER A 94 -6.38 -0.96 -14.23
C SER A 94 -4.95 -1.40 -14.51
N CYS A 95 -4.33 -2.13 -13.59
CA CYS A 95 -2.95 -2.59 -13.69
C CYS A 95 -2.82 -3.83 -14.58
N ALA A 96 -1.69 -3.96 -15.24
CA ALA A 96 -1.36 -5.16 -15.99
C ALA A 96 -1.15 -6.37 -15.03
N SER A 97 -1.63 -7.54 -15.43
CA SER A 97 -1.63 -8.75 -14.59
C SER A 97 -0.23 -9.22 -14.19
N ASN A 98 0.80 -8.99 -15.02
CA ASN A 98 2.18 -9.34 -14.68
C ASN A 98 2.68 -8.58 -13.44
N TYR A 99 2.38 -7.27 -13.31
CA TYR A 99 2.78 -6.47 -12.15
C TYR A 99 1.98 -6.84 -10.90
N LEU A 100 0.69 -7.17 -11.07
CA LEU A 100 -0.12 -7.69 -9.98
C LEU A 100 0.43 -9.02 -9.45
N ASN A 101 0.90 -9.91 -10.33
CA ASN A 101 1.56 -11.14 -9.92
C ASN A 101 2.87 -10.88 -9.17
N MET A 102 3.64 -9.86 -9.58
CA MET A 102 4.86 -9.45 -8.86
C MET A 102 4.52 -8.96 -7.43
N LEU A 103 3.49 -8.12 -7.28
CA LEU A 103 3.02 -7.67 -5.97
C LEU A 103 2.50 -8.83 -5.11
N ALA A 104 1.76 -9.77 -5.70
CA ALA A 104 1.28 -10.96 -5.01
C ALA A 104 2.46 -11.83 -4.52
N THR A 105 3.48 -12.03 -5.34
CA THR A 105 4.70 -12.76 -4.97
C THR A 105 5.40 -12.08 -3.78
N LEU A 106 5.61 -10.77 -3.84
CA LEU A 106 6.20 -10.01 -2.74
C LEU A 106 5.38 -10.12 -1.45
N ALA A 107 4.05 -10.02 -1.55
CA ALA A 107 3.18 -10.06 -0.40
C ALA A 107 3.17 -11.44 0.29
N ILE A 108 3.25 -12.51 -0.50
CA ILE A 108 3.18 -13.90 -0.02
C ILE A 108 4.55 -14.44 0.36
N ASP A 109 5.51 -14.33 -0.57
CA ASP A 109 6.81 -14.98 -0.46
C ASP A 109 7.88 -14.06 0.16
N GLY A 110 7.59 -12.75 0.27
CA GLY A 110 8.48 -11.73 0.86
C GLY A 110 9.60 -11.29 -0.07
N THR A 111 9.87 -12.03 -1.14
CA THR A 111 10.92 -11.75 -2.11
C THR A 111 10.41 -11.88 -3.52
N LEU A 112 10.91 -11.05 -4.43
CA LEU A 112 10.61 -11.09 -5.86
C LEU A 112 11.91 -11.18 -6.64
N PRO A 113 12.25 -12.34 -7.22
CA PRO A 113 13.37 -12.45 -8.16
C PRO A 113 13.11 -11.61 -9.41
N LEU A 114 14.12 -10.88 -9.86
CA LEU A 114 14.05 -10.07 -11.07
C LEU A 114 14.61 -10.85 -12.27
N THR A 115 14.02 -10.63 -13.43
CA THR A 115 14.45 -11.28 -14.70
C THR A 115 15.80 -10.76 -15.20
N SER A 116 16.12 -9.51 -14.84
CA SER A 116 17.42 -8.85 -15.09
C SER A 116 18.03 -8.39 -13.78
N ARG A 117 19.31 -8.06 -13.80
CA ARG A 117 19.96 -7.37 -12.68
C ARG A 117 19.95 -5.88 -12.91
N TYR A 118 19.81 -5.14 -11.82
CA TYR A 118 19.76 -3.68 -11.83
C TYR A 118 20.86 -3.13 -10.94
N VAL A 119 21.41 -1.98 -11.29
CA VAL A 119 22.27 -1.19 -10.40
C VAL A 119 21.64 0.17 -10.15
N LEU A 120 21.77 0.65 -8.94
CA LEU A 120 21.27 1.97 -8.58
C LEU A 120 22.28 3.04 -8.99
N GLN A 121 21.94 3.85 -10.00
CA GLN A 121 22.76 4.96 -10.44
C GLN A 121 22.00 6.28 -10.21
N ARG A 122 22.48 7.10 -9.27
CA ARG A 122 21.83 8.38 -8.90
C ARG A 122 20.35 8.25 -8.54
N GLY A 123 19.99 7.16 -7.86
CA GLY A 123 18.59 6.89 -7.47
C GLY A 123 17.74 6.23 -8.55
N ILE A 124 18.30 5.92 -9.72
CA ILE A 124 17.58 5.27 -10.83
C ILE A 124 18.06 3.83 -10.98
N LEU A 125 17.14 2.90 -11.15
CA LEU A 125 17.42 1.51 -11.48
C LEU A 125 17.82 1.40 -12.95
N VAL A 126 19.07 1.03 -13.20
CA VAL A 126 19.61 0.81 -14.54
C VAL A 126 19.76 -0.68 -14.75
N ASP A 127 19.12 -1.21 -15.79
CA ASP A 127 19.21 -2.60 -16.19
C ASP A 127 20.62 -2.90 -16.73
N VAL A 128 21.29 -3.87 -16.13
CA VAL A 128 22.62 -4.35 -16.54
C VAL A 128 22.56 -5.79 -17.10
N GLY A 129 21.36 -6.28 -17.37
CA GLY A 129 21.12 -7.62 -17.91
C GLY A 129 21.59 -8.72 -16.96
N THR A 130 22.40 -9.64 -17.47
CA THR A 130 22.97 -10.74 -16.67
C THR A 130 24.36 -10.44 -16.10
N ALA A 131 24.88 -9.22 -16.31
CA ALA A 131 26.22 -8.85 -15.86
C ALA A 131 26.34 -8.92 -14.33
N LEU A 132 27.48 -9.45 -13.88
CA LEU A 132 27.87 -9.45 -12.46
C LEU A 132 28.51 -8.10 -12.13
N ALA A 133 27.69 -7.09 -11.86
CA ALA A 133 28.16 -5.78 -11.43
C ALA A 133 28.17 -5.70 -9.89
N PRO A 134 29.15 -5.04 -9.25
CA PRO A 134 29.12 -4.80 -7.82
C PRO A 134 27.86 -4.03 -7.42
N GLY A 135 27.17 -4.50 -6.37
CA GLY A 135 25.92 -3.89 -5.92
C GLY A 135 24.71 -4.14 -6.82
N ALA A 136 24.81 -5.12 -7.74
CA ALA A 136 23.67 -5.46 -8.59
C ALA A 136 22.52 -6.09 -7.76
N ILE A 137 21.32 -5.54 -7.97
CA ILE A 137 20.06 -5.96 -7.37
C ILE A 137 19.45 -7.02 -8.28
N GLY A 138 19.31 -8.25 -7.80
CA GLY A 138 18.68 -9.36 -8.53
C GLY A 138 17.34 -9.78 -7.96
N GLU A 139 16.93 -9.19 -6.83
CA GLU A 139 15.66 -9.44 -6.18
C GLU A 139 15.17 -8.21 -5.42
N LEU A 140 13.87 -8.09 -5.23
CA LEU A 140 13.25 -7.13 -4.33
C LEU A 140 12.78 -7.84 -3.06
N GLN A 141 12.81 -7.14 -1.92
CA GLN A 141 12.43 -7.69 -0.62
C GLN A 141 11.37 -6.83 0.04
N ALA A 142 10.37 -7.50 0.63
CA ALA A 142 9.24 -6.85 1.31
C ALA A 142 9.37 -6.85 2.84
N ALA A 143 10.55 -7.21 3.37
CA ALA A 143 10.78 -7.29 4.81
C ALA A 143 10.38 -5.99 5.53
N GLY A 144 9.61 -6.13 6.61
CA GLY A 144 9.15 -5.00 7.40
C GLY A 144 8.01 -4.18 6.82
N LYS A 145 7.48 -4.51 5.64
CA LYS A 145 6.41 -3.76 4.97
C LYS A 145 5.04 -4.39 5.18
N TYR A 146 4.02 -3.53 5.24
CA TYR A 146 2.61 -3.90 5.14
C TYR A 146 2.09 -3.50 3.76
N PHE A 147 1.38 -4.40 3.10
CA PHE A 147 0.72 -4.14 1.82
C PHE A 147 -0.77 -3.91 2.04
N VAL A 148 -1.27 -2.74 1.63
CA VAL A 148 -2.67 -2.36 1.78
C VAL A 148 -3.26 -2.12 0.40
N PHE A 149 -4.18 -2.98 -0.02
CA PHE A 149 -4.88 -2.85 -1.29
C PHE A 149 -6.21 -2.15 -1.09
N PHE A 150 -6.52 -1.18 -1.95
CA PHE A 150 -7.81 -0.52 -1.96
C PHE A 150 -8.66 -1.02 -3.12
N SER A 151 -9.92 -1.33 -2.86
CA SER A 151 -10.86 -1.75 -3.88
C SER A 151 -12.24 -1.11 -3.67
N ASN A 152 -12.87 -0.73 -4.77
CA ASN A 152 -14.29 -0.36 -4.79
C ASN A 152 -15.19 -1.61 -4.85
N ARG A 153 -14.61 -2.78 -5.03
CA ARG A 153 -15.26 -4.08 -5.16
C ARG A 153 -14.90 -4.96 -3.97
N ASP A 154 -15.52 -6.11 -3.92
CA ASP A 154 -15.27 -7.14 -2.92
C ASP A 154 -14.03 -7.99 -3.24
N GLU A 155 -13.78 -8.96 -2.39
CA GLU A 155 -12.66 -9.91 -2.51
C GLU A 155 -12.73 -10.79 -3.75
N THR A 156 -13.93 -11.03 -4.31
CA THR A 156 -14.10 -11.82 -5.53
C THR A 156 -13.40 -11.15 -6.70
N ALA A 157 -13.59 -9.82 -6.84
CA ALA A 157 -12.89 -9.06 -7.87
C ALA A 157 -11.38 -9.02 -7.67
N LEU A 158 -10.91 -9.11 -6.43
CA LEU A 158 -9.49 -9.23 -6.12
C LEU A 158 -8.96 -10.63 -6.53
N ALA A 159 -9.74 -11.70 -6.28
CA ALA A 159 -9.39 -13.06 -6.68
C ALA A 159 -9.27 -13.21 -8.20
N ASP A 160 -10.14 -12.56 -8.95
CA ASP A 160 -10.11 -12.55 -10.42
C ASP A 160 -8.80 -11.94 -10.98
N LYS A 161 -8.19 -11.03 -10.25
CA LYS A 161 -6.97 -10.32 -10.67
C LYS A 161 -5.69 -10.96 -10.13
N PHE A 162 -5.64 -11.28 -8.84
CA PHE A 162 -4.45 -11.82 -8.17
C PHE A 162 -4.45 -13.35 -8.06
N GLY A 163 -5.61 -13.98 -8.25
CA GLY A 163 -5.81 -15.41 -8.00
C GLY A 163 -6.19 -15.73 -6.56
N ALA A 164 -6.78 -16.92 -6.37
CA ALA A 164 -7.29 -17.38 -5.08
C ALA A 164 -6.20 -17.43 -3.99
N ARG A 165 -4.98 -17.87 -4.34
CA ARG A 165 -3.86 -17.95 -3.40
C ARG A 165 -3.57 -16.63 -2.70
N PHE A 166 -3.67 -15.51 -3.42
CA PHE A 166 -3.44 -14.20 -2.82
C PHE A 166 -4.58 -13.80 -1.88
N VAL A 167 -5.83 -14.11 -2.26
CA VAL A 167 -6.99 -13.84 -1.40
C VAL A 167 -6.94 -14.68 -0.13
N ASP A 168 -6.53 -15.95 -0.23
CA ASP A 168 -6.33 -16.83 0.92
C ASP A 168 -5.24 -16.26 1.87
N ALA A 169 -4.18 -15.66 1.31
CA ALA A 169 -3.14 -14.98 2.11
C ALA A 169 -3.66 -13.73 2.82
N LEU A 170 -4.76 -13.13 2.36
CA LEU A 170 -5.45 -12.01 3.02
C LEU A 170 -6.48 -12.49 4.06
N GLU A 171 -6.63 -13.78 4.30
CA GLU A 171 -7.67 -14.32 5.18
C GLU A 171 -7.64 -13.65 6.56
N GLY A 172 -8.78 -13.09 6.95
CA GLY A 172 -8.93 -12.33 8.20
C GLY A 172 -8.47 -10.87 8.13
N ASP A 173 -7.85 -10.42 7.04
CA ASP A 173 -7.38 -9.05 6.85
C ASP A 173 -8.17 -8.29 5.77
N ILE A 174 -9.36 -8.78 5.45
CA ILE A 174 -10.31 -8.09 4.57
C ILE A 174 -11.20 -7.18 5.42
N CYS A 175 -11.07 -5.88 5.21
CA CYS A 175 -11.87 -4.86 5.89
C CYS A 175 -12.87 -4.25 4.91
N ARG A 176 -14.16 -4.47 5.18
CA ARG A 176 -15.26 -3.94 4.37
C ARG A 176 -15.79 -2.66 4.99
N THR A 177 -15.85 -1.60 4.19
CA THR A 177 -16.50 -0.35 4.56
C THR A 177 -17.89 -0.28 3.93
N GLN A 178 -18.81 0.35 4.63
CA GLN A 178 -20.18 0.59 4.16
C GLN A 178 -20.36 2.06 3.82
N ALA A 179 -21.33 2.36 2.96
CA ALA A 179 -21.73 3.73 2.70
C ALA A 179 -22.18 4.40 4.01
N PHE A 180 -21.79 5.66 4.19
CA PHE A 180 -22.23 6.41 5.36
C PHE A 180 -23.74 6.70 5.28
N PRO A 181 -24.48 6.54 6.38
CA PRO A 181 -25.85 7.00 6.44
C PRO A 181 -25.90 8.53 6.33
N PRO A 182 -27.04 9.12 5.88
CA PRO A 182 -27.14 10.55 5.63
C PRO A 182 -26.78 11.43 6.84
N GLU A 183 -27.09 10.98 8.05
CA GLU A 183 -26.77 11.72 9.28
C GLU A 183 -25.25 11.80 9.50
N SER A 184 -24.52 10.73 9.22
CA SER A 184 -23.05 10.70 9.32
C SER A 184 -22.41 11.60 8.27
N LEU A 185 -22.96 11.62 7.04
CA LEU A 185 -22.49 12.55 5.99
C LEU A 185 -22.70 14.00 6.38
N ALA A 186 -23.84 14.33 6.96
CA ALA A 186 -24.14 15.68 7.47
C ALA A 186 -23.17 16.09 8.59
N ALA A 187 -22.87 15.17 9.52
CA ALA A 187 -21.91 15.42 10.60
C ALA A 187 -20.48 15.64 10.08
N ILE A 188 -20.04 14.82 9.09
CA ILE A 188 -18.75 14.97 8.44
C ILE A 188 -18.67 16.31 7.71
N ALA A 189 -19.69 16.67 6.93
CA ALA A 189 -19.74 17.94 6.21
C ALA A 189 -19.67 19.14 7.17
N ALA A 190 -20.42 19.12 8.25
CA ALA A 190 -20.40 20.18 9.27
C ALA A 190 -19.00 20.33 9.90
N ARG A 191 -18.33 19.22 10.22
CA ARG A 191 -16.97 19.24 10.76
C ARG A 191 -15.97 19.83 9.76
N GLU A 192 -16.01 19.41 8.50
CA GLU A 192 -15.10 19.91 7.47
C GLU A 192 -15.32 21.39 7.17
N LEU A 193 -16.58 21.86 7.18
CA LEU A 193 -16.89 23.28 7.06
C LEU A 193 -16.34 24.09 8.25
N ASN A 194 -16.43 23.57 9.47
CA ASN A 194 -15.85 24.21 10.64
C ASN A 194 -14.32 24.28 10.56
N HIS A 195 -13.66 23.21 10.12
CA HIS A 195 -12.20 23.20 9.91
C HIS A 195 -11.80 24.20 8.81
N LEU A 196 -12.55 24.27 7.71
CA LEU A 196 -12.31 25.25 6.65
C LEU A 196 -12.46 26.67 7.18
N ALA A 197 -13.52 26.95 7.93
CA ALA A 197 -13.75 28.26 8.54
C ALA A 197 -12.61 28.67 9.48
N GLN A 198 -12.11 27.74 10.31
CA GLN A 198 -10.97 28.00 11.18
C GLN A 198 -9.68 28.29 10.39
N ARG A 199 -9.41 27.54 9.31
CA ARG A 199 -8.25 27.81 8.45
C ARG A 199 -8.33 29.16 7.76
N VAL A 200 -9.50 29.50 7.22
CA VAL A 200 -9.74 30.82 6.59
C VAL A 200 -9.53 31.96 7.61
N LYS A 201 -10.07 31.81 8.82
CA LYS A 201 -9.83 32.79 9.90
C LYS A 201 -8.34 32.96 10.21
N ALA A 202 -7.62 31.84 10.37
CA ALA A 202 -6.20 31.86 10.67
C ALA A 202 -5.35 32.47 9.55
N GLN A 203 -5.68 32.20 8.30
CA GLN A 203 -4.93 32.68 7.13
C GLN A 203 -5.29 34.10 6.70
N CYS A 204 -6.55 34.49 6.84
CA CYS A 204 -7.04 35.78 6.38
C CYS A 204 -7.18 36.84 7.49
N GLY A 205 -6.89 36.47 8.75
CA GLY A 205 -7.02 37.39 9.90
C GLY A 205 -8.45 37.85 10.16
N LEU A 206 -9.45 37.11 9.66
CA LEU A 206 -10.86 37.40 9.88
C LEU A 206 -11.27 36.94 11.29
N VAL A 207 -11.77 37.86 12.08
CA VAL A 207 -12.31 37.61 13.43
C VAL A 207 -13.75 37.16 13.35
#